data_ca7de2691107bbe1874ef85b71809670
#
_entry.id   ca7de2691107bbe1874ef85b71809670
#
_cell.length_a   1.000
_cell.length_b   1.000
_cell.length_c   1.000
_cell.angle_alpha   90.00
_cell.angle_beta   90.00
_cell.angle_gamma   90.00
#
_symmetry.space_group_name_H-M   'P 1'
#
loop_
_entity.id
_entity.type
_entity.pdbx_description
1 polymer ?
#
loop_
_entity_poly.entity_id
_entity_poly.type
_entity_poly.pdbx_seq_one_letter_code
_entity_poly.pdbx_strand_id
1 'polypeptide(L)'
;MENQKAYIATTNYIRKVKLPFGVGVITSFSEEDAMNLTIRRKHLETRNEWLDIEIPERKTFLNLDSLLEENPKECLDSLFSTKALSFLFYDEGQKLFKQMPELVESKTSIQEERNILAQKELKNFYDSKAEELKKLMSVYSLIQFITERARGNDMAITSSFLSMIGINGIIYSEENKERALIFDAKNKIIVKKMNSAVLENSKFTEE
;
A
#
# COMPACT_ATOMS: atom_id res chain seq x y z
N MET A 1 -12.29 -6.81 13.88
CA MET A 1 -10.93 -6.61 13.30
C MET A 1 -10.03 -6.29 14.47
N GLU A 2 -8.97 -7.07 14.67
CA GLU A 2 -7.98 -6.78 15.70
C GLU A 2 -7.02 -5.72 15.16
N ASN A 3 -6.94 -4.58 15.81
CA ASN A 3 -5.97 -3.55 15.46
C ASN A 3 -4.61 -3.90 16.07
N GLN A 4 -3.54 -3.54 15.37
CA GLN A 4 -2.17 -3.75 15.82
C GLN A 4 -1.62 -2.48 16.48
N LYS A 5 -0.87 -2.65 17.59
CA LYS A 5 -0.17 -1.55 18.24
C LYS A 5 1.04 -1.12 17.41
N ALA A 6 1.20 0.20 17.26
CA ALA A 6 2.35 0.83 16.64
C ALA A 6 2.62 2.22 17.26
N TYR A 7 3.66 2.90 16.79
CA TYR A 7 4.11 4.17 17.33
C TYR A 7 4.44 5.15 16.21
N ILE A 8 4.14 6.42 16.43
CA ILE A 8 4.52 7.50 15.52
C ILE A 8 5.43 8.48 16.24
N ALA A 9 6.60 8.75 15.67
CA ALA A 9 7.41 9.89 16.05
C ALA A 9 6.70 11.19 15.65
N THR A 10 6.37 12.03 16.61
CA THR A 10 5.68 13.29 16.32
C THR A 10 6.59 14.50 16.45
N THR A 11 6.42 15.44 15.54
CA THR A 11 6.98 16.79 15.60
C THR A 11 5.82 17.79 15.63
N ASN A 12 4.84 17.60 16.50
CA ASN A 12 3.57 18.31 16.64
C ASN A 12 2.51 17.98 15.57
N TYR A 13 2.85 17.33 14.44
CA TYR A 13 1.88 16.96 13.41
C TYR A 13 2.23 15.61 12.77
N ILE A 14 1.22 14.77 12.57
CA ILE A 14 1.33 13.58 11.73
C ILE A 14 1.48 14.05 10.28
N ARG A 15 2.66 13.89 9.71
CA ARG A 15 2.94 14.33 8.33
C ARG A 15 2.95 13.14 7.37
N LYS A 16 2.33 13.34 6.21
CA LYS A 16 2.53 12.43 5.08
C LYS A 16 3.94 12.62 4.51
N VAL A 17 4.57 11.52 4.22
CA VAL A 17 5.88 11.48 3.53
C VAL A 17 5.71 10.79 2.19
N LYS A 18 6.59 11.12 1.25
CA LYS A 18 6.70 10.45 -0.04
C LYS A 18 7.98 9.59 -0.02
N LEU A 19 7.80 8.28 -0.15
CA LEU A 19 8.87 7.31 -0.29
C LEU A 19 8.85 6.71 -1.71
N PRO A 20 9.93 6.04 -2.16
CA PRO A 20 9.97 5.42 -3.49
C PRO A 20 8.87 4.37 -3.73
N PHE A 21 8.21 3.91 -2.67
CA PHE A 21 7.17 2.88 -2.71
C PHE A 21 5.79 3.35 -2.20
N GLY A 22 5.60 4.65 -1.95
CA GLY A 22 4.28 5.16 -1.58
C GLY A 22 4.28 6.53 -0.92
N VAL A 23 3.08 7.05 -0.70
CA VAL A 23 2.81 8.28 0.06
C VAL A 23 1.93 7.95 1.26
N GLY A 24 2.41 8.23 2.45
CA GLY A 24 1.68 7.87 3.67
C GLY A 24 2.32 8.42 4.94
N VAL A 25 1.93 7.86 6.07
CA VAL A 25 2.49 8.16 7.38
C VAL A 25 3.40 7.02 7.82
N ILE A 26 4.64 7.33 8.20
CA ILE A 26 5.57 6.34 8.74
C ILE A 26 5.22 6.05 10.19
N THR A 27 5.12 4.76 10.51
CA THR A 27 4.96 4.25 11.87
C THR A 27 6.06 3.23 12.17
N SER A 28 6.39 3.04 13.43
CA SER A 28 7.29 1.98 13.90
C SER A 28 6.53 0.97 14.73
N PHE A 29 6.96 -0.28 14.69
CA PHE A 29 6.46 -1.33 15.60
C PHE A 29 7.23 -1.36 16.92
N SER A 30 8.28 -0.54 17.06
CA SER A 30 9.10 -0.36 18.26
C SER A 30 8.95 1.06 18.80
N GLU A 31 8.66 1.18 20.10
CA GLU A 31 8.61 2.46 20.80
C GLU A 31 9.97 3.17 20.79
N GLU A 32 11.05 2.41 21.02
CA GLU A 32 12.43 2.91 20.96
C GLU A 32 12.77 3.49 19.59
N ASP A 33 12.37 2.80 18.50
CA ASP A 33 12.62 3.30 17.14
C ASP A 33 11.82 4.59 16.87
N ALA A 34 10.56 4.67 17.29
CA ALA A 34 9.76 5.90 17.17
C ALA A 34 10.41 7.07 17.93
N MET A 35 10.92 6.81 19.13
CA MET A 35 11.65 7.78 19.93
C MET A 35 12.92 8.26 19.21
N ASN A 36 13.72 7.35 18.66
CA ASN A 36 14.94 7.66 17.92
C ASN A 36 14.65 8.45 16.64
N LEU A 37 13.55 8.15 15.94
CA LEU A 37 13.10 8.93 14.79
C LEU A 37 12.76 10.38 15.16
N THR A 38 12.23 10.60 16.36
CA THR A 38 11.96 11.95 16.89
C THR A 38 13.25 12.72 17.14
N ILE A 39 14.24 12.08 17.74
CA ILE A 39 15.56 12.68 18.04
C ILE A 39 16.24 13.15 16.75
N ARG A 40 16.29 12.30 15.73
CA ARG A 40 16.94 12.63 14.44
C ARG A 40 16.29 13.81 13.70
N ARG A 41 15.01 14.09 13.96
CA ARG A 41 14.26 15.18 13.31
C ARG A 41 14.32 16.51 14.05
N LYS A 42 14.76 16.52 15.32
CA LYS A 42 14.69 17.68 16.19
C LYS A 42 16.08 18.08 16.70
N HIS A 43 16.86 18.78 15.91
CA HIS A 43 18.11 19.40 16.40
C HIS A 43 17.90 20.56 17.38
N LEU A 44 16.65 20.95 17.74
CA LEU A 44 16.37 22.21 18.45
C LEU A 44 15.36 22.10 19.60
N GLU A 45 14.75 20.95 19.90
CA GLU A 45 13.76 20.86 20.98
C GLU A 45 14.15 19.85 22.07
N THR A 46 13.95 20.24 23.32
CA THR A 46 14.31 19.48 24.53
C THR A 46 13.36 18.35 24.90
N ARG A 47 12.30 18.12 24.11
CA ARG A 47 11.33 17.05 24.34
C ARG A 47 11.16 16.18 23.11
N ASN A 48 11.28 14.88 23.30
CA ASN A 48 10.88 13.88 22.33
C ASN A 48 9.45 13.47 22.60
N GLU A 49 8.61 13.54 21.59
CA GLU A 49 7.21 13.14 21.68
C GLU A 49 6.91 12.06 20.67
N TRP A 50 6.18 11.04 21.08
CA TRP A 50 5.67 9.98 20.20
C TRP A 50 4.26 9.60 20.61
N LEU A 51 3.53 9.03 19.66
CA LEU A 51 2.16 8.59 19.85
C LEU A 51 2.09 7.07 19.89
N ASP A 52 1.41 6.53 20.89
CA ASP A 52 0.87 5.17 20.85
C ASP A 52 -0.36 5.19 19.96
N ILE A 53 -0.37 4.31 18.97
CA ILE A 53 -1.46 4.23 18.00
C ILE A 53 -1.91 2.79 17.80
N GLU A 54 -3.12 2.64 17.30
CA GLU A 54 -3.58 1.42 16.67
C GLU A 54 -3.68 1.61 15.16
N ILE A 55 -3.22 0.61 14.44
CA ILE A 55 -3.23 0.54 12.98
C ILE A 55 -3.96 -0.72 12.53
N PRO A 56 -4.39 -0.84 11.27
CA PRO A 56 -5.00 -2.06 10.73
C PRO A 56 -4.12 -3.30 10.92
N GLU A 57 -4.73 -4.46 10.82
CA GLU A 57 -4.06 -5.75 10.93
C GLU A 57 -2.94 -5.92 9.90
N ARG A 58 -1.84 -6.55 10.31
CA ARG A 58 -0.64 -6.80 9.48
C ARG A 58 -0.95 -7.50 8.15
N LYS A 59 -1.94 -8.40 8.14
CA LYS A 59 -2.36 -9.11 6.92
C LYS A 59 -2.92 -8.22 5.81
N THR A 60 -3.18 -6.94 6.09
CA THR A 60 -3.62 -5.94 5.12
C THR A 60 -2.49 -5.05 4.61
N PHE A 61 -1.24 -5.38 4.93
CA PHE A 61 -0.05 -4.68 4.48
C PHE A 61 0.77 -5.55 3.54
N LEU A 62 1.30 -4.96 2.48
CA LEU A 62 2.34 -5.59 1.69
C LEU A 62 3.68 -5.49 2.42
N ASN A 63 4.49 -6.54 2.33
CA ASN A 63 5.87 -6.54 2.83
C ASN A 63 6.83 -6.28 1.66
N LEU A 64 7.53 -5.14 1.71
CA LEU A 64 8.45 -4.70 0.66
C LEU A 64 9.65 -5.64 0.51
N ASP A 65 10.06 -6.25 1.62
CA ASP A 65 11.27 -7.08 1.71
C ASP A 65 11.03 -8.55 1.31
N SER A 66 9.78 -8.92 1.02
CA SER A 66 9.37 -10.28 0.61
C SER A 66 9.08 -10.37 -0.89
N LEU A 67 9.10 -11.59 -1.41
CA LEU A 67 8.56 -11.86 -2.74
C LEU A 67 7.06 -11.54 -2.77
N LEU A 68 6.53 -11.19 -3.94
CA LEU A 68 5.13 -10.84 -4.07
C LEU A 68 4.20 -11.98 -3.62
N GLU A 69 4.53 -13.23 -4.00
CA GLU A 69 3.76 -14.43 -3.65
C GLU A 69 3.77 -14.80 -2.17
N GLU A 70 4.76 -14.32 -1.40
CA GLU A 70 4.90 -14.54 0.03
C GLU A 70 4.06 -13.56 0.88
N ASN A 71 3.44 -12.59 0.22
CA ASN A 71 2.63 -11.58 0.89
C ASN A 71 1.30 -12.16 1.40
N PRO A 72 0.65 -11.50 2.38
CA PRO A 72 -0.61 -11.98 2.94
C PRO A 72 -1.65 -12.25 1.87
N LYS A 73 -2.37 -13.35 2.01
CA LYS A 73 -3.40 -13.78 1.06
C LYS A 73 -4.45 -12.68 0.84
N GLU A 74 -4.83 -11.96 1.87
CA GLU A 74 -5.79 -10.84 1.80
C GLU A 74 -5.31 -9.73 0.86
N CYS A 75 -4.00 -9.43 0.85
CA CYS A 75 -3.42 -8.49 -0.07
C CYS A 75 -3.41 -9.03 -1.51
N LEU A 76 -3.03 -10.31 -1.68
CA LEU A 76 -2.99 -10.95 -2.99
C LEU A 76 -4.40 -11.07 -3.60
N ASP A 77 -5.39 -11.50 -2.83
CA ASP A 77 -6.79 -11.57 -3.26
C ASP A 77 -7.31 -10.18 -3.68
N SER A 78 -6.92 -9.13 -2.97
CA SER A 78 -7.26 -7.75 -3.31
C SER A 78 -6.62 -7.29 -4.61
N LEU A 79 -5.33 -7.59 -4.82
CA LEU A 79 -4.57 -7.24 -6.04
C LEU A 79 -5.09 -7.96 -7.28
N PHE A 80 -5.48 -9.23 -7.14
CA PHE A 80 -5.97 -10.05 -8.25
C PHE A 80 -7.50 -9.97 -8.42
N SER A 81 -8.17 -9.14 -7.63
CA SER A 81 -9.61 -8.92 -7.78
C SER A 81 -9.93 -8.27 -9.13
N THR A 82 -11.11 -8.58 -9.69
CA THR A 82 -11.60 -7.94 -10.90
C THR A 82 -11.60 -6.41 -10.80
N LYS A 83 -11.90 -5.87 -9.60
CA LYS A 83 -11.87 -4.43 -9.32
C LYS A 83 -10.47 -3.83 -9.52
N ALA A 84 -9.44 -4.47 -8.98
CA ALA A 84 -8.07 -4.02 -9.12
C ALA A 84 -7.59 -4.13 -10.58
N LEU A 85 -7.84 -5.27 -11.21
CA LEU A 85 -7.45 -5.53 -12.60
C LEU A 85 -8.15 -4.59 -13.58
N SER A 86 -9.42 -4.27 -13.36
CA SER A 86 -10.15 -3.32 -14.21
C SER A 86 -9.60 -1.90 -14.13
N PHE A 87 -9.05 -1.51 -13.00
CA PHE A 87 -8.36 -0.23 -12.86
C PHE A 87 -6.99 -0.25 -13.54
N LEU A 88 -6.17 -1.27 -13.25
CA LEU A 88 -4.80 -1.37 -13.76
C LEU A 88 -4.74 -1.57 -15.28
N PHE A 89 -5.71 -2.27 -15.84
CA PHE A 89 -5.78 -2.62 -17.27
C PHE A 89 -6.96 -1.93 -17.95
N TYR A 90 -7.31 -0.72 -17.50
CA TYR A 90 -8.49 0.01 -17.99
C TYR A 90 -8.50 0.19 -19.51
N ASP A 91 -7.39 0.65 -20.08
CA ASP A 91 -7.32 0.95 -21.51
C ASP A 91 -7.42 -0.31 -22.38
N GLU A 92 -6.79 -1.40 -21.95
CA GLU A 92 -6.88 -2.71 -22.61
C GLU A 92 -8.31 -3.29 -22.49
N GLY A 93 -8.90 -3.16 -21.30
CA GLY A 93 -10.28 -3.58 -21.06
C GLY A 93 -11.29 -2.80 -21.91
N GLN A 94 -11.09 -1.49 -22.09
CA GLN A 94 -11.92 -0.67 -22.97
C GLN A 94 -11.79 -1.06 -24.44
N LYS A 95 -10.59 -1.44 -24.90
CA LYS A 95 -10.40 -1.96 -26.27
C LYS A 95 -11.13 -3.27 -26.46
N LEU A 96 -10.98 -4.21 -25.51
CA LEU A 96 -11.70 -5.48 -25.55
C LEU A 96 -13.22 -5.25 -25.59
N PHE A 97 -13.73 -4.36 -24.72
CA PHE A 97 -15.16 -4.07 -24.66
C PHE A 97 -15.71 -3.53 -25.98
N LYS A 98 -14.98 -2.68 -26.68
CA LYS A 98 -15.35 -2.17 -28.01
C LYS A 98 -15.39 -3.24 -29.09
N GLN A 99 -14.53 -4.25 -28.99
CA GLN A 99 -14.44 -5.37 -29.94
C GLN A 99 -15.43 -6.52 -29.60
N MET A 100 -15.97 -6.53 -28.39
CA MET A 100 -16.81 -7.61 -27.87
C MET A 100 -18.03 -7.93 -28.74
N PRO A 101 -18.80 -6.94 -29.25
CA PRO A 101 -19.96 -7.22 -30.10
C PRO A 101 -19.57 -8.05 -31.33
N GLU A 102 -18.57 -7.63 -32.08
CA GLU A 102 -18.09 -8.35 -33.29
C GLU A 102 -17.56 -9.73 -32.95
N LEU A 103 -16.79 -9.85 -31.85
CA LEU A 103 -16.23 -11.11 -31.38
C LEU A 103 -17.30 -12.13 -31.03
N VAL A 104 -18.37 -11.70 -30.41
CA VAL A 104 -19.46 -12.56 -29.94
C VAL A 104 -20.40 -12.91 -31.11
N GLU A 105 -20.72 -11.96 -31.97
CA GLU A 105 -21.55 -12.15 -33.16
C GLU A 105 -20.96 -13.10 -34.15
N SER A 106 -19.63 -13.12 -34.27
CA SER A 106 -18.93 -14.11 -35.14
C SER A 106 -19.06 -15.55 -34.63
N LYS A 107 -19.40 -15.78 -33.35
CA LYS A 107 -19.47 -17.11 -32.74
C LYS A 107 -20.89 -17.66 -32.63
N THR A 108 -21.90 -16.81 -32.45
CA THR A 108 -23.31 -17.24 -32.32
C THR A 108 -24.30 -16.13 -32.62
N SER A 109 -25.49 -16.51 -33.11
CA SER A 109 -26.62 -15.60 -33.35
C SER A 109 -27.56 -15.52 -32.15
N ILE A 110 -27.45 -16.41 -31.17
CA ILE A 110 -28.35 -16.51 -30.02
C ILE A 110 -27.94 -15.54 -28.93
N GLN A 111 -28.84 -14.65 -28.50
CA GLN A 111 -28.53 -13.58 -27.54
C GLN A 111 -28.05 -14.09 -26.16
N GLU A 112 -28.64 -15.18 -25.66
CA GLU A 112 -28.22 -15.79 -24.39
C GLU A 112 -26.77 -16.30 -24.46
N GLU A 113 -26.44 -16.98 -25.56
CA GLU A 113 -25.08 -17.47 -25.80
C GLU A 113 -24.09 -16.32 -25.95
N ARG A 114 -24.49 -15.20 -26.59
CA ARG A 114 -23.67 -13.99 -26.69
C ARG A 114 -23.30 -13.44 -25.32
N ASN A 115 -24.25 -13.37 -24.40
CA ASN A 115 -24.02 -12.89 -23.04
C ASN A 115 -23.04 -13.81 -22.27
N ILE A 116 -23.20 -15.13 -22.40
CA ILE A 116 -22.32 -16.12 -21.77
C ILE A 116 -20.91 -16.01 -22.34
N LEU A 117 -20.79 -15.89 -23.67
CA LEU A 117 -19.49 -15.74 -24.34
C LEU A 117 -18.80 -14.44 -23.94
N ALA A 118 -19.53 -13.32 -23.86
CA ALA A 118 -18.98 -12.04 -23.42
C ALA A 118 -18.43 -12.11 -22.00
N GLN A 119 -19.16 -12.72 -21.07
CA GLN A 119 -18.71 -12.94 -19.69
C GLN A 119 -17.45 -13.83 -19.65
N LYS A 120 -17.41 -14.88 -20.44
CA LYS A 120 -16.25 -15.78 -20.54
C LYS A 120 -15.03 -15.05 -21.07
N GLU A 121 -15.16 -14.25 -22.13
CA GLU A 121 -14.05 -13.47 -22.68
C GLU A 121 -13.52 -12.43 -21.70
N LEU A 122 -14.40 -11.72 -20.96
CA LEU A 122 -13.98 -10.81 -19.89
C LEU A 122 -13.24 -11.54 -18.77
N LYS A 123 -13.75 -12.69 -18.36
CA LYS A 123 -13.06 -13.52 -17.35
C LYS A 123 -11.68 -13.93 -17.83
N ASN A 124 -11.57 -14.49 -19.04
CA ASN A 124 -10.29 -14.90 -19.61
C ASN A 124 -9.30 -13.75 -19.70
N PHE A 125 -9.78 -12.54 -20.05
CA PHE A 125 -8.96 -11.34 -20.07
C PHE A 125 -8.39 -11.03 -18.69
N TYR A 126 -9.23 -10.95 -17.64
CA TYR A 126 -8.75 -10.64 -16.30
C TYR A 126 -7.88 -11.76 -15.71
N ASP A 127 -8.19 -13.03 -15.98
CA ASP A 127 -7.35 -14.16 -15.56
C ASP A 127 -5.94 -14.04 -16.20
N SER A 128 -5.87 -13.70 -17.49
CA SER A 128 -4.60 -13.43 -18.19
C SER A 128 -3.84 -12.26 -17.57
N LYS A 129 -4.53 -11.19 -17.16
CA LYS A 129 -3.92 -10.02 -16.53
C LYS A 129 -3.46 -10.31 -15.09
N ALA A 130 -4.16 -11.16 -14.37
CA ALA A 130 -3.69 -11.66 -13.08
C ALA A 130 -2.37 -12.44 -13.23
N GLU A 131 -2.26 -13.31 -14.24
CA GLU A 131 -1.01 -14.02 -14.52
C GLU A 131 0.14 -13.08 -14.95
N GLU A 132 -0.17 -11.97 -15.62
CA GLU A 132 0.81 -10.93 -15.94
C GLU A 132 1.37 -10.29 -14.66
N LEU A 133 0.50 -9.95 -13.70
CA LEU A 133 0.91 -9.39 -12.40
C LEU A 133 1.71 -10.38 -11.56
N LYS A 134 1.35 -11.66 -11.57
CA LYS A 134 2.08 -12.71 -10.81
C LYS A 134 3.53 -12.90 -11.28
N LYS A 135 3.86 -12.48 -12.50
CA LYS A 135 5.24 -12.47 -12.98
C LYS A 135 6.12 -11.41 -12.33
N LEU A 136 5.52 -10.44 -11.66
CA LEU A 136 6.26 -9.44 -10.89
C LEU A 136 6.76 -10.11 -9.61
N MET A 137 8.07 -10.30 -9.50
CA MET A 137 8.66 -11.08 -8.42
C MET A 137 8.66 -10.35 -7.07
N SER A 138 8.58 -9.01 -7.06
CA SER A 138 8.68 -8.22 -5.83
C SER A 138 7.57 -7.19 -5.69
N VAL A 139 7.28 -6.81 -4.45
CA VAL A 139 6.36 -5.70 -4.14
C VAL A 139 6.84 -4.39 -4.76
N TYR A 140 8.16 -4.17 -4.81
CA TYR A 140 8.72 -2.98 -5.45
C TYR A 140 8.40 -2.92 -6.95
N SER A 141 8.59 -4.03 -7.68
CA SER A 141 8.22 -4.12 -9.10
C SER A 141 6.72 -3.91 -9.33
N LEU A 142 5.89 -4.43 -8.44
CA LEU A 142 4.44 -4.19 -8.46
C LEU A 142 4.12 -2.70 -8.32
N ILE A 143 4.73 -2.02 -7.36
CA ILE A 143 4.50 -0.58 -7.13
C ILE A 143 4.93 0.24 -8.33
N GLN A 144 6.09 -0.07 -8.93
CA GLN A 144 6.54 0.57 -10.17
C GLN A 144 5.52 0.35 -11.30
N PHE A 145 5.09 -0.88 -11.53
CA PHE A 145 4.09 -1.22 -12.53
C PHE A 145 2.78 -0.44 -12.34
N ILE A 146 2.26 -0.37 -11.10
CA ILE A 146 1.05 0.40 -10.78
C ILE A 146 1.28 1.88 -11.06
N THR A 147 2.44 2.42 -10.66
CA THR A 147 2.76 3.84 -10.81
C THR A 147 2.87 4.24 -12.29
N GLU A 148 3.47 3.39 -13.13
CA GLU A 148 3.57 3.62 -14.57
C GLU A 148 2.20 3.62 -15.26
N ARG A 149 1.25 2.82 -14.77
CA ARG A 149 -0.12 2.78 -15.28
C ARG A 149 -1.02 3.87 -14.67
N ALA A 150 -0.64 4.43 -13.53
CA ALA A 150 -1.33 5.57 -12.96
C ALA A 150 -1.09 6.82 -13.81
N ARG A 151 -2.15 7.56 -14.08
CA ARG A 151 -2.04 8.80 -14.87
C ARG A 151 -1.05 9.77 -14.20
N GLY A 152 0.00 10.15 -14.94
CA GLY A 152 1.01 11.13 -14.47
C GLY A 152 2.14 10.52 -13.64
N ASN A 153 2.31 9.19 -13.58
CA ASN A 153 3.36 8.52 -12.78
C ASN A 153 3.38 8.99 -11.31
N ASP A 154 2.19 9.15 -10.73
CA ASP A 154 2.05 9.72 -9.39
C ASP A 154 1.93 8.65 -8.32
N MET A 155 2.92 8.60 -7.43
CA MET A 155 2.96 7.71 -6.28
C MET A 155 1.79 7.92 -5.31
N ALA A 156 1.22 9.13 -5.24
CA ALA A 156 0.04 9.38 -4.42
C ALA A 156 -1.20 8.67 -4.98
N ILE A 157 -1.33 8.60 -6.31
CA ILE A 157 -2.39 7.83 -6.98
C ILE A 157 -2.21 6.34 -6.71
N THR A 158 -0.97 5.84 -6.79
CA THR A 158 -0.63 4.45 -6.45
C THR A 158 -1.05 4.10 -5.02
N SER A 159 -0.69 4.94 -4.05
CA SER A 159 -1.07 4.73 -2.65
C SER A 159 -2.58 4.79 -2.42
N SER A 160 -3.26 5.71 -3.10
CA SER A 160 -4.72 5.82 -3.06
C SER A 160 -5.41 4.60 -3.67
N PHE A 161 -4.91 4.10 -4.79
CA PHE A 161 -5.41 2.90 -5.43
C PHE A 161 -5.25 1.67 -4.52
N LEU A 162 -4.05 1.45 -3.96
CA LEU A 162 -3.79 0.34 -3.03
C LEU A 162 -4.73 0.42 -1.81
N SER A 163 -4.90 1.62 -1.24
CA SER A 163 -5.84 1.84 -0.16
C SER A 163 -7.29 1.54 -0.54
N MET A 164 -7.72 1.88 -1.75
CA MET A 164 -9.08 1.65 -2.27
C MET A 164 -9.40 0.17 -2.44
N ILE A 165 -8.41 -0.65 -2.76
CA ILE A 165 -8.57 -2.12 -2.87
C ILE A 165 -8.37 -2.84 -1.55
N GLY A 166 -8.14 -2.13 -0.43
CA GLY A 166 -8.04 -2.71 0.91
C GLY A 166 -6.62 -2.98 1.39
N ILE A 167 -5.59 -2.61 0.64
CA ILE A 167 -4.20 -2.66 1.08
C ILE A 167 -3.90 -1.37 1.85
N ASN A 168 -3.67 -1.52 3.16
CA ASN A 168 -3.60 -0.38 4.07
C ASN A 168 -2.23 0.30 4.11
N GLY A 169 -1.19 -0.34 3.61
CA GLY A 169 0.16 0.21 3.61
C GLY A 169 1.21 -0.80 3.21
N ILE A 170 2.46 -0.45 3.47
CA ILE A 170 3.63 -1.26 3.16
C ILE A 170 4.49 -1.35 4.40
N ILE A 171 4.84 -2.59 4.79
CA ILE A 171 5.85 -2.87 5.81
C ILE A 171 7.21 -2.95 5.11
N TYR A 172 8.23 -2.37 5.70
CA TYR A 172 9.60 -2.36 5.19
C TYR A 172 10.60 -2.30 6.34
N SER A 173 11.83 -2.72 6.08
CA SER A 173 12.93 -2.64 7.02
C SER A 173 13.86 -1.47 6.68
N GLU A 174 14.22 -0.69 7.67
CA GLU A 174 15.21 0.37 7.57
C GLU A 174 16.11 0.34 8.80
N GLU A 175 17.44 0.25 8.61
CA GLU A 175 18.42 0.16 9.70
C GLU A 175 18.10 -0.99 10.69
N ASN A 176 17.69 -2.16 10.18
CA ASN A 176 17.25 -3.32 10.96
C ASN A 176 16.02 -3.05 11.87
N LYS A 177 15.25 -2.02 11.60
CA LYS A 177 14.00 -1.70 12.28
C LYS A 177 12.83 -1.88 11.31
N GLU A 178 11.82 -2.59 11.76
CA GLU A 178 10.60 -2.79 10.98
C GLU A 178 9.68 -1.60 11.14
N ARG A 179 9.26 -1.03 10.03
CA ARG A 179 8.36 0.14 9.94
C ARG A 179 7.22 -0.12 8.98
N ALA A 180 6.17 0.67 9.08
CA ALA A 180 5.10 0.67 8.10
C ALA A 180 4.85 2.08 7.55
N LEU A 181 4.62 2.16 6.24
CA LEU A 181 4.06 3.31 5.56
C LEU A 181 2.55 3.10 5.42
N ILE A 182 1.74 3.86 6.15
CA ILE A 182 0.28 3.71 6.17
C ILE A 182 -0.34 4.66 5.17
N PHE A 183 -1.08 4.09 4.21
CA PHE A 183 -1.88 4.84 3.24
C PHE A 183 -3.17 5.32 3.89
N ASP A 184 -3.66 6.51 3.50
CA ASP A 184 -4.89 7.10 4.05
C ASP A 184 -4.97 7.07 5.59
N ALA A 185 -3.86 7.45 6.22
CA ALA A 185 -3.64 7.35 7.67
C ALA A 185 -4.74 8.03 8.50
N LYS A 186 -5.34 9.11 7.99
CA LYS A 186 -6.42 9.85 8.67
C LYS A 186 -7.60 8.96 9.04
N ASN A 187 -7.93 7.99 8.19
CA ASN A 187 -9.06 7.10 8.37
C ASN A 187 -8.68 5.75 9.02
N LYS A 188 -7.38 5.48 9.21
CA LYS A 188 -6.88 4.15 9.59
C LYS A 188 -6.07 4.14 10.89
N ILE A 189 -5.58 5.29 11.34
CA ILE A 189 -4.81 5.41 12.58
C ILE A 189 -5.72 5.87 13.70
N ILE A 190 -5.71 5.14 14.82
CA ILE A 190 -6.39 5.53 16.06
C ILE A 190 -5.31 5.91 17.08
N VAL A 191 -5.27 7.19 17.46
CA VAL A 191 -4.35 7.67 18.49
C VAL A 191 -4.87 7.27 19.86
N LYS A 192 -4.05 6.60 20.66
CA LYS A 192 -4.38 6.13 22.02
C LYS A 192 -3.78 7.03 23.08
N LYS A 193 -2.51 7.37 22.94
CA LYS A 193 -1.77 8.11 23.95
C LYS A 193 -0.65 8.93 23.32
N MET A 194 -0.39 10.10 23.85
CA MET A 194 0.82 10.88 23.58
C MET A 194 1.81 10.69 24.72
N ASN A 195 3.03 10.36 24.40
CA ASN A 195 4.13 10.18 25.33
C ASN A 195 5.18 11.26 25.07
N SER A 196 5.91 11.63 26.12
CA SER A 196 7.04 12.55 26.02
C SER A 196 8.15 12.12 26.96
N ALA A 197 9.40 12.22 26.50
CA ALA A 197 10.59 12.08 27.33
C ALA A 197 11.39 13.37 27.31
N VAL A 198 11.83 13.80 28.48
CA VAL A 198 12.81 14.89 28.61
C VAL A 198 14.18 14.28 28.35
N LEU A 199 14.92 14.80 27.38
CA LEU A 199 16.33 14.44 27.22
C LEU A 199 17.08 15.00 28.44
N GLU A 200 17.48 14.13 29.37
CA GLU A 200 18.53 14.50 30.30
C GLU A 200 19.76 14.84 29.45
N ASN A 201 20.26 16.06 29.59
CA ASN A 201 21.49 16.51 28.93
C ASN A 201 22.59 15.49 29.20
N SER A 202 22.79 14.53 28.31
CA SER A 202 24.00 13.74 28.30
C SER A 202 25.13 14.73 28.05
N LYS A 203 25.91 15.00 29.10
CA LYS A 203 27.13 15.78 29.02
C LYS A 203 27.96 15.18 27.87
N PHE A 204 28.03 15.88 26.75
CA PHE A 204 29.10 15.68 25.80
C PHE A 204 30.39 16.03 26.55
N THR A 205 31.06 15.06 27.09
CA THR A 205 32.46 15.20 27.44
C THR A 205 33.22 15.22 26.12
N GLU A 206 33.61 16.43 25.70
CA GLU A 206 34.68 16.59 24.72
C GLU A 206 35.93 15.91 25.30
N GLU A 207 36.45 14.89 24.62
CA GLU A 207 37.82 14.45 24.67
C GLU A 207 38.43 14.64 23.27
#